data_59019e94709b62f4a10c0340f73c1a6e
#
_entry.id   59019e94709b62f4a10c0340f73c1a6e
#
_cell.length_a   1.000
_cell.length_b   1.000
_cell.length_c   1.000
_cell.angle_alpha   90.00
_cell.angle_beta   90.00
_cell.angle_gamma   90.00
#
_symmetry.space_group_name_H-M   'P 1'
#
loop_
_entity.id
_entity.type
_entity.pdbx_description
1 polymer ?
#
loop_
_entity_poly.entity_id
_entity_poly.type
_entity_poly.pdbx_seq_one_letter_code
_entity_poly.pdbx_strand_id
1 'polypeptide(L)'
;MRRTACLDRTPCPPRRKIPLYKIFPELYNGFTMNKRALDTQLKFGIPKGSLQEATVRMFKKAGFTINIGSRSYFPSIDDEEISPFLLRAQEMARYVADGALDCGITGRDWTIESGRDVTKVCELIYGKQGLRPVRWVLAVPNDSKIRKPEDLQGKRIATELVNATKEYFKNKKVNADIEFSWGATEAKVGAGLVDGIVELTETGASLKANNLRIVDTICESTTLIIANKSSWKNSWKREKIENIALLLQGAILAEEKVGLKMNVEAKNVNKIIAILPAIKNPTVSQLSKDGWCAIETIIDEAVVRNLIPKLKQNGAQGIIEYPLNKVIY
;
A
#
# COMPACT_ATOMS: atom_id res chain seq x y z
N MET A 1 -58.15 23.36 19.37
CA MET A 1 -57.56 24.47 18.60
C MET A 1 -56.05 24.50 18.83
N ARG A 2 -55.24 24.32 17.82
CA ARG A 2 -53.89 24.79 17.42
C ARG A 2 -53.13 23.66 16.75
N ARG A 3 -53.23 23.61 15.50
CA ARG A 3 -52.39 23.89 14.30
C ARG A 3 -51.04 23.15 14.33
N THR A 4 -51.03 22.09 13.57
CA THR A 4 -49.90 21.42 12.91
C THR A 4 -49.09 22.40 12.06
N ALA A 5 -47.77 22.44 12.26
CA ALA A 5 -46.84 23.11 11.37
C ALA A 5 -46.16 22.03 10.49
N CYS A 6 -46.47 22.09 9.21
CA CYS A 6 -45.76 21.38 8.12
C CYS A 6 -44.36 21.97 8.02
N LEU A 7 -43.31 21.15 8.18
CA LEU A 7 -41.95 21.49 7.81
C LEU A 7 -41.71 21.13 6.34
N ASP A 8 -41.67 22.19 5.56
CA ASP A 8 -41.34 22.19 4.11
C ASP A 8 -39.94 21.61 3.87
N ARG A 9 -39.84 20.47 3.21
CA ARG A 9 -38.57 19.86 2.77
C ARG A 9 -38.26 20.36 1.36
N THR A 10 -37.62 21.53 1.26
CA THR A 10 -37.00 21.94 0.00
C THR A 10 -35.75 21.09 -0.26
N PRO A 11 -35.58 20.53 -1.47
CA PRO A 11 -34.40 19.76 -1.82
C PRO A 11 -33.15 20.68 -1.85
N CYS A 12 -32.09 20.24 -1.19
CA CYS A 12 -30.80 20.91 -1.18
C CYS A 12 -30.26 21.04 -2.62
N PRO A 13 -29.88 22.25 -3.08
CA PRO A 13 -29.37 22.44 -4.43
C PRO A 13 -28.05 21.70 -4.65
N PRO A 14 -27.76 21.24 -5.87
CA PRO A 14 -26.53 20.51 -6.18
C PRO A 14 -25.31 21.36 -5.84
N ARG A 15 -24.41 20.85 -5.00
CA ARG A 15 -23.15 21.52 -4.60
C ARG A 15 -22.33 21.78 -5.86
N ARG A 16 -22.19 23.05 -6.24
CA ARG A 16 -21.28 23.51 -7.30
C ARG A 16 -19.86 23.07 -6.92
N LYS A 17 -19.16 22.39 -7.84
CA LYS A 17 -17.73 22.07 -7.73
C LYS A 17 -16.97 23.40 -7.61
N ILE A 18 -16.45 23.70 -6.43
CA ILE A 18 -15.59 24.86 -6.22
C ILE A 18 -14.17 24.44 -6.61
N PRO A 19 -13.56 25.04 -7.63
CA PRO A 19 -12.18 24.73 -8.01
C PRO A 19 -11.21 25.08 -6.85
N LEU A 20 -10.20 24.28 -6.64
CA LEU A 20 -9.23 24.40 -5.53
C LEU A 20 -8.57 25.78 -5.39
N TYR A 21 -8.40 26.53 -6.50
CA TYR A 21 -7.87 27.89 -6.49
C TYR A 21 -8.80 28.91 -5.78
N LYS A 22 -10.10 28.61 -5.63
CA LYS A 22 -11.04 29.44 -4.88
C LYS A 22 -11.07 29.13 -3.38
N ILE A 23 -10.54 27.97 -2.98
CA ILE A 23 -10.51 27.55 -1.57
C ILE A 23 -9.22 28.04 -0.89
N PHE A 24 -8.13 28.21 -1.66
CA PHE A 24 -6.83 28.64 -1.15
C PHE A 24 -6.19 29.71 -2.06
N PRO A 25 -6.74 30.94 -2.12
CA PRO A 25 -6.21 31.98 -3.00
C PRO A 25 -4.79 32.43 -2.62
N GLU A 26 -4.39 32.32 -1.38
CA GLU A 26 -3.06 32.76 -0.90
C GLU A 26 -1.91 31.83 -1.33
N LEU A 27 -2.18 30.58 -1.68
CA LEU A 27 -1.19 29.62 -2.17
C LEU A 27 -0.89 29.81 -3.68
N TYR A 28 -1.72 30.58 -4.39
CA TYR A 28 -1.58 30.81 -5.83
C TYR A 28 -0.86 32.11 -6.23
N ASN A 29 -0.68 33.06 -5.31
CA ASN A 29 -0.10 34.36 -5.62
C ASN A 29 1.44 34.40 -5.73
N GLY A 30 2.14 33.29 -5.44
CA GLY A 30 3.61 33.18 -5.56
C GLY A 30 4.13 32.41 -6.77
N PHE A 31 3.25 31.72 -7.50
CA PHE A 31 3.63 30.94 -8.69
C PHE A 31 2.64 31.24 -9.81
N THR A 32 2.99 32.11 -10.73
CA THR A 32 2.37 32.21 -12.05
C THR A 32 2.69 30.94 -12.85
N MET A 33 2.14 29.79 -12.43
CA MET A 33 2.19 28.58 -13.25
C MET A 33 1.25 28.76 -14.44
N ASN A 34 1.85 28.78 -15.62
CA ASN A 34 1.17 28.84 -16.90
C ASN A 34 0.06 27.75 -16.92
N LYS A 35 -1.19 28.12 -17.17
CA LYS A 35 -2.35 27.19 -17.19
C LYS A 35 -2.14 25.98 -18.11
N ARG A 36 -1.28 26.11 -19.15
CA ARG A 36 -0.85 25.01 -20.03
C ARG A 36 0.08 24.00 -19.34
N ALA A 37 0.87 24.41 -18.33
CA ALA A 37 1.76 23.50 -17.59
C ALA A 37 1.00 22.57 -16.62
N LEU A 38 -0.20 22.96 -16.17
CA LEU A 38 -1.03 22.15 -15.28
C LEU A 38 -1.68 20.93 -15.96
N ASP A 39 -1.86 20.95 -17.28
CA ASP A 39 -2.42 19.82 -18.04
C ASP A 39 -1.35 18.80 -18.46
N THR A 40 -0.06 19.11 -18.29
CA THR A 40 1.08 18.23 -18.64
C THR A 40 1.70 17.56 -17.42
N GLN A 41 1.17 17.77 -16.22
CA GLN A 41 1.67 17.11 -14.99
C GLN A 41 0.67 16.10 -14.46
N LEU A 42 1.22 14.96 -14.00
CA LEU A 42 0.48 13.93 -13.30
C LEU A 42 0.39 14.28 -11.80
N LYS A 43 -0.80 14.55 -11.28
CA LYS A 43 -1.05 14.79 -9.86
C LYS A 43 -1.08 13.46 -9.12
N PHE A 44 -0.01 13.17 -8.38
CA PHE A 44 0.21 11.88 -7.73
C PHE A 44 0.07 11.98 -6.21
N GLY A 45 -0.90 11.27 -5.63
CA GLY A 45 -1.11 11.20 -4.19
C GLY A 45 -0.16 10.21 -3.51
N ILE A 46 0.65 10.70 -2.56
CA ILE A 46 1.55 9.90 -1.72
C ILE A 46 0.91 9.79 -0.33
N PRO A 47 0.82 8.57 0.27
CA PRO A 47 0.22 8.40 1.57
C PRO A 47 1.06 9.03 2.68
N LYS A 48 0.43 9.88 3.50
CA LYS A 48 1.00 10.43 4.73
C LYS A 48 0.67 9.52 5.92
N GLY A 49 1.60 9.36 6.82
CA GLY A 49 1.44 8.55 8.04
C GLY A 49 2.22 7.24 7.97
N SER A 50 1.63 6.14 8.41
CA SER A 50 2.33 4.85 8.59
C SER A 50 2.98 4.29 7.32
N LEU A 51 2.41 4.55 6.15
CA LEU A 51 2.96 4.09 4.86
C LEU A 51 3.96 5.08 4.23
N GLN A 52 4.11 6.30 4.75
CA GLN A 52 4.89 7.36 4.12
C GLN A 52 6.34 6.95 3.87
N GLU A 53 7.04 6.52 4.92
CA GLU A 53 8.46 6.17 4.83
C GLU A 53 8.70 4.98 3.90
N ALA A 54 7.86 3.94 4.01
CA ALA A 54 7.95 2.77 3.14
C ALA A 54 7.71 3.16 1.68
N THR A 55 6.73 4.03 1.40
CA THR A 55 6.45 4.53 0.06
C THR A 55 7.63 5.32 -0.51
N VAL A 56 8.20 6.26 0.25
CA VAL A 56 9.35 7.06 -0.19
C VAL A 56 10.56 6.15 -0.48
N ARG A 57 10.81 5.14 0.37
CA ARG A 57 11.87 4.16 0.15
C ARG A 57 11.65 3.37 -1.15
N MET A 58 10.40 2.94 -1.43
CA MET A 58 10.06 2.25 -2.68
C MET A 58 10.28 3.13 -3.90
N PHE A 59 9.85 4.40 -3.86
CA PHE A 59 10.13 5.37 -4.93
C PHE A 59 11.62 5.53 -5.17
N LYS A 60 12.43 5.62 -4.10
CA LYS A 60 13.89 5.72 -4.22
C LYS A 60 14.49 4.50 -4.92
N LYS A 61 14.06 3.28 -4.56
CA LYS A 61 14.49 2.05 -5.26
C LYS A 61 13.98 2.01 -6.71
N ALA A 62 12.78 2.53 -6.95
CA ALA A 62 12.23 2.66 -8.30
C ALA A 62 12.97 3.69 -9.16
N GLY A 63 13.85 4.51 -8.57
CA GLY A 63 14.68 5.50 -9.26
C GLY A 63 14.16 6.92 -9.17
N PHE A 64 13.18 7.21 -8.29
CA PHE A 64 12.67 8.54 -8.04
C PHE A 64 13.15 9.08 -6.70
N THR A 65 13.55 10.33 -6.66
CA THR A 65 13.95 11.02 -5.43
C THR A 65 12.85 11.95 -4.96
N ILE A 66 12.18 11.59 -3.86
CA ILE A 66 11.14 12.41 -3.25
C ILE A 66 11.71 13.13 -2.02
N ASN A 67 11.62 14.46 -2.00
CA ASN A 67 12.03 15.29 -0.88
C ASN A 67 10.80 15.87 -0.17
N ILE A 68 10.68 15.58 1.12
CA ILE A 68 9.56 16.01 1.96
C ILE A 68 10.05 17.03 2.96
N GLY A 69 9.64 18.28 2.83
CA GLY A 69 9.89 19.32 3.82
C GLY A 69 9.11 19.08 5.12
N SER A 70 9.69 19.45 6.26
CA SER A 70 9.16 19.15 7.60
C SER A 70 7.72 19.64 7.86
N ARG A 71 7.24 20.64 7.12
CA ARG A 71 5.90 21.23 7.26
C ARG A 71 5.12 21.30 5.96
N SER A 72 5.63 20.69 4.88
CA SER A 72 5.00 20.75 3.56
C SER A 72 4.12 19.54 3.31
N TYR A 73 2.98 19.76 2.68
CA TYR A 73 2.13 18.73 2.08
C TYR A 73 2.39 18.57 0.58
N PHE A 74 3.32 19.35 0.05
CA PHE A 74 3.74 19.36 -1.35
C PHE A 74 5.22 18.97 -1.41
N PRO A 75 5.53 17.68 -1.47
CA PRO A 75 6.90 17.23 -1.68
C PRO A 75 7.39 17.59 -3.07
N SER A 76 8.70 17.64 -3.27
CA SER A 76 9.29 17.66 -4.60
C SER A 76 9.71 16.26 -5.03
N ILE A 77 9.74 16.04 -6.33
CA ILE A 77 10.24 14.83 -6.97
C ILE A 77 11.15 15.24 -8.14
N ASP A 78 12.12 14.41 -8.46
CA ASP A 78 13.08 14.63 -9.56
C ASP A 78 12.52 14.32 -10.97
N ASP A 79 11.22 14.26 -11.10
CA ASP A 79 10.49 14.13 -12.38
C ASP A 79 9.52 15.30 -12.54
N GLU A 80 9.80 16.20 -13.49
CA GLU A 80 9.02 17.44 -13.73
C GLU A 80 7.59 17.17 -14.20
N GLU A 81 7.31 15.99 -14.71
CA GLU A 81 5.98 15.58 -15.16
C GLU A 81 5.10 15.08 -14.01
N ILE A 82 5.64 14.95 -12.78
CA ILE A 82 4.90 14.49 -11.61
C ILE A 82 4.74 15.63 -10.60
N SER A 83 3.51 15.89 -10.18
CA SER A 83 3.19 16.82 -9.09
C SER A 83 2.71 15.98 -7.88
N PRO A 84 3.58 15.73 -6.88
CA PRO A 84 3.25 14.88 -5.74
C PRO A 84 2.50 15.65 -4.65
N PHE A 85 1.56 14.96 -3.98
CA PHE A 85 0.76 15.49 -2.86
C PHE A 85 0.77 14.52 -1.70
N LEU A 86 1.04 15.00 -0.48
CA LEU A 86 0.91 14.20 0.73
C LEU A 86 -0.52 14.27 1.27
N LEU A 87 -1.18 13.12 1.31
CA LEU A 87 -2.54 12.97 1.82
C LEU A 87 -2.64 11.73 2.71
N ARG A 88 -3.56 11.72 3.66
CA ARG A 88 -3.84 10.50 4.41
C ARG A 88 -4.40 9.43 3.48
N ALA A 89 -3.99 8.16 3.69
CA ALA A 89 -4.46 7.03 2.91
C ALA A 89 -5.99 6.92 2.93
N GLN A 90 -6.62 7.25 4.08
CA GLN A 90 -8.07 7.27 4.28
C GLN A 90 -8.82 8.19 3.30
N GLU A 91 -8.19 9.27 2.87
CA GLU A 91 -8.81 10.29 2.02
C GLU A 91 -8.48 10.11 0.54
N MET A 92 -7.47 9.30 0.22
CA MET A 92 -6.90 9.17 -1.12
C MET A 92 -7.95 8.79 -2.17
N ALA A 93 -8.73 7.75 -1.91
CA ALA A 93 -9.72 7.27 -2.87
C ALA A 93 -10.77 8.33 -3.21
N ARG A 94 -11.15 9.18 -2.24
CA ARG A 94 -12.07 10.29 -2.45
C ARG A 94 -11.49 11.33 -3.39
N TYR A 95 -10.26 11.82 -3.14
CA TYR A 95 -9.66 12.87 -3.95
C TYR A 95 -9.28 12.39 -5.36
N VAL A 96 -8.93 11.10 -5.49
CA VAL A 96 -8.74 10.48 -6.81
C VAL A 96 -10.07 10.37 -7.55
N ALA A 97 -11.13 9.88 -6.92
CA ALA A 97 -12.45 9.77 -7.55
C ALA A 97 -13.01 11.12 -8.00
N ASP A 98 -12.87 12.16 -7.15
CA ASP A 98 -13.34 13.51 -7.43
C ASP A 98 -12.49 14.26 -8.49
N GLY A 99 -11.36 13.65 -8.95
CA GLY A 99 -10.47 14.20 -9.98
C GLY A 99 -9.56 15.34 -9.47
N ALA A 100 -9.44 15.52 -8.17
CA ALA A 100 -8.45 16.43 -7.58
C ALA A 100 -7.02 15.89 -7.76
N LEU A 101 -6.89 14.56 -7.75
CA LEU A 101 -5.67 13.81 -8.09
C LEU A 101 -5.94 12.92 -9.31
N ASP A 102 -4.91 12.72 -10.13
CA ASP A 102 -4.97 11.79 -11.26
C ASP A 102 -4.84 10.34 -10.80
N CYS A 103 -3.98 10.10 -9.82
CA CYS A 103 -3.76 8.80 -9.21
C CYS A 103 -3.18 8.96 -7.80
N GLY A 104 -3.02 7.87 -7.08
CA GLY A 104 -2.40 7.87 -5.76
C GLY A 104 -2.28 6.48 -5.16
N ILE A 105 -1.53 6.41 -4.07
CA ILE A 105 -1.30 5.17 -3.32
C ILE A 105 -2.15 5.16 -2.07
N THR A 106 -2.87 4.06 -1.85
CA THR A 106 -3.71 3.85 -0.65
C THR A 106 -3.88 2.37 -0.34
N GLY A 107 -4.50 2.05 0.80
CA GLY A 107 -4.91 0.70 1.14
C GLY A 107 -6.19 0.27 0.40
N ARG A 108 -6.31 -1.01 0.10
CA ARG A 108 -7.54 -1.61 -0.44
C ARG A 108 -8.73 -1.39 0.50
N ASP A 109 -8.51 -1.49 1.80
CA ASP A 109 -9.47 -1.20 2.87
C ASP A 109 -10.09 0.19 2.71
N TRP A 110 -9.27 1.21 2.49
CA TRP A 110 -9.74 2.59 2.31
C TRP A 110 -10.49 2.80 1.00
N THR A 111 -10.21 2.02 -0.05
CA THR A 111 -11.02 2.05 -1.27
C THR A 111 -12.41 1.45 -1.01
N ILE A 112 -12.48 0.36 -0.25
CA ILE A 112 -13.75 -0.27 0.17
C ILE A 112 -14.53 0.68 1.09
N GLU A 113 -13.88 1.22 2.12
CA GLU A 113 -14.50 2.14 3.08
C GLU A 113 -15.06 3.39 2.42
N SER A 114 -14.34 3.95 1.45
CA SER A 114 -14.80 5.16 0.75
C SER A 114 -16.00 4.91 -0.16
N GLY A 115 -16.21 3.68 -0.64
CA GLY A 115 -17.23 3.33 -1.62
C GLY A 115 -17.13 4.10 -2.93
N ARG A 116 -15.98 4.73 -3.21
CA ARG A 116 -15.77 5.56 -4.40
C ARG A 116 -15.32 4.74 -5.59
N ASP A 117 -15.76 5.16 -6.75
CA ASP A 117 -15.49 4.49 -8.01
C ASP A 117 -14.16 4.99 -8.61
N VAL A 118 -13.11 4.21 -8.42
CA VAL A 118 -11.74 4.46 -8.91
C VAL A 118 -11.25 3.27 -9.74
N THR A 119 -10.29 3.51 -10.63
CA THR A 119 -9.60 2.44 -11.34
C THR A 119 -8.49 1.87 -10.45
N LYS A 120 -8.53 0.56 -10.16
CA LYS A 120 -7.42 -0.16 -9.56
C LYS A 120 -6.37 -0.40 -10.64
N VAL A 121 -5.18 0.17 -10.49
CA VAL A 121 -4.06 0.01 -11.43
C VAL A 121 -3.29 -1.27 -11.13
N CYS A 122 -2.72 -1.37 -9.93
CA CYS A 122 -2.00 -2.56 -9.48
C CYS A 122 -2.01 -2.68 -7.96
N GLU A 123 -1.63 -3.86 -7.49
CA GLU A 123 -1.28 -4.10 -6.10
C GLU A 123 0.21 -3.90 -5.87
N LEU A 124 0.52 -3.28 -4.73
CA LEU A 124 1.86 -3.09 -4.23
C LEU A 124 1.91 -3.77 -2.86
N ILE A 125 2.44 -5.00 -2.81
CA ILE A 125 2.46 -5.77 -1.55
C ILE A 125 3.64 -5.27 -0.71
N TYR A 126 3.44 -4.17 0.00
CA TYR A 126 4.35 -3.67 1.04
C TYR A 126 3.55 -3.01 2.17
N GLY A 127 4.11 -3.01 3.36
CA GLY A 127 3.52 -2.42 4.56
C GLY A 127 4.56 -1.79 5.47
N LYS A 128 4.15 -1.47 6.69
CA LYS A 128 5.03 -0.87 7.70
C LYS A 128 6.14 -1.83 8.15
N GLN A 129 5.84 -3.12 8.28
CA GLN A 129 6.74 -4.14 8.84
C GLN A 129 7.10 -5.26 7.85
N GLY A 130 6.71 -5.19 6.56
CA GLY A 130 7.06 -6.22 5.60
C GLY A 130 6.22 -6.24 4.34
N LEU A 131 6.42 -7.31 3.55
CA LEU A 131 5.75 -7.56 2.27
C LEU A 131 4.54 -8.50 2.48
N ARG A 132 3.66 -8.18 3.44
CA ARG A 132 2.48 -9.00 3.73
C ARG A 132 1.21 -8.16 3.74
N PRO A 133 0.06 -8.72 3.34
CA PRO A 133 -1.23 -8.11 3.55
C PRO A 133 -1.48 -7.86 5.04
N VAL A 134 -2.14 -6.76 5.35
CA VAL A 134 -2.67 -6.47 6.68
C VAL A 134 -4.11 -6.95 6.77
N ARG A 135 -4.61 -7.21 7.98
CA ARG A 135 -5.98 -7.68 8.20
C ARG A 135 -6.72 -6.73 9.12
N TRP A 136 -7.96 -6.44 8.76
CA TRP A 136 -8.93 -5.85 9.64
C TRP A 136 -9.70 -6.97 10.34
N VAL A 137 -9.59 -7.03 11.65
CA VAL A 137 -10.12 -8.12 12.45
C VAL A 137 -11.12 -7.64 13.47
N LEU A 138 -12.16 -8.42 13.69
CA LEU A 138 -13.10 -8.26 14.77
C LEU A 138 -12.46 -8.82 16.04
N ALA A 139 -12.30 -7.99 17.06
CA ALA A 139 -11.70 -8.37 18.33
C ALA A 139 -12.58 -7.97 19.51
N VAL A 140 -12.55 -8.79 20.56
CA VAL A 140 -13.32 -8.63 21.79
C VAL A 140 -12.45 -8.91 23.02
N PRO A 141 -12.83 -8.53 24.26
CA PRO A 141 -12.10 -8.92 25.47
C PRO A 141 -11.92 -10.44 25.58
N ASN A 142 -10.78 -10.86 26.11
CA ASN A 142 -10.46 -12.30 26.29
C ASN A 142 -11.50 -13.02 27.17
N ASP A 143 -12.02 -12.35 28.17
CA ASP A 143 -13.02 -12.86 29.13
C ASP A 143 -14.48 -12.72 28.62
N SER A 144 -14.70 -12.06 27.49
CA SER A 144 -16.02 -11.92 26.87
C SER A 144 -16.64 -13.27 26.53
N LYS A 145 -17.97 -13.37 26.65
CA LYS A 145 -18.76 -14.52 26.21
C LYS A 145 -18.96 -14.58 24.68
N ILE A 146 -18.64 -13.50 23.95
CA ILE A 146 -18.77 -13.41 22.50
C ILE A 146 -17.76 -14.37 21.85
N ARG A 147 -18.22 -15.35 21.07
CA ARG A 147 -17.37 -16.34 20.39
C ARG A 147 -17.39 -16.24 18.88
N LYS A 148 -18.43 -15.67 18.32
CA LYS A 148 -18.70 -15.53 16.89
C LYS A 148 -19.39 -14.20 16.60
N PRO A 149 -19.38 -13.74 15.36
CA PRO A 149 -20.00 -12.45 15.00
C PRO A 149 -21.48 -12.33 15.37
N GLU A 150 -22.22 -13.44 15.35
CA GLU A 150 -23.65 -13.46 15.65
C GLU A 150 -23.94 -13.10 17.14
N ASP A 151 -22.97 -13.31 18.02
CA ASP A 151 -23.09 -12.97 19.45
C ASP A 151 -23.05 -11.44 19.70
N LEU A 152 -22.76 -10.66 18.64
CA LEU A 152 -22.69 -9.19 18.68
C LEU A 152 -24.02 -8.51 18.29
N GLN A 153 -25.12 -9.25 18.23
CA GLN A 153 -26.44 -8.68 18.00
C GLN A 153 -26.78 -7.62 19.07
N GLY A 154 -27.04 -6.37 18.65
CA GLY A 154 -27.35 -5.25 19.53
C GLY A 154 -26.17 -4.71 20.35
N LYS A 155 -24.94 -5.12 20.03
CA LYS A 155 -23.70 -4.72 20.68
C LYS A 155 -23.03 -3.55 19.97
N ARG A 156 -22.22 -2.77 20.72
CA ARG A 156 -21.47 -1.62 20.20
C ARG A 156 -20.07 -2.04 19.75
N ILE A 157 -19.70 -1.58 18.57
CA ILE A 157 -18.40 -1.88 17.93
C ILE A 157 -17.78 -0.58 17.44
N ALA A 158 -16.56 -0.29 17.89
CA ALA A 158 -15.79 0.87 17.42
C ALA A 158 -14.78 0.49 16.33
N THR A 159 -14.66 1.35 15.31
CA THR A 159 -13.74 1.12 14.19
C THR A 159 -13.47 2.39 13.39
N GLU A 160 -12.34 2.44 12.67
CA GLU A 160 -12.12 3.42 11.60
C GLU A 160 -12.83 3.01 10.28
N LEU A 161 -13.07 1.70 10.05
CA LEU A 161 -13.73 1.15 8.86
C LEU A 161 -15.24 0.96 9.07
N VAL A 162 -15.99 2.05 9.19
CA VAL A 162 -17.43 2.00 9.53
C VAL A 162 -18.26 1.33 8.43
N ASN A 163 -18.06 1.73 7.17
CA ASN A 163 -18.87 1.23 6.04
C ASN A 163 -18.58 -0.24 5.74
N ALA A 164 -17.30 -0.61 5.69
CA ALA A 164 -16.89 -2.00 5.48
C ALA A 164 -17.40 -2.91 6.63
N THR A 165 -17.34 -2.43 7.87
CA THR A 165 -17.84 -3.17 9.05
C THR A 165 -19.37 -3.30 9.01
N LYS A 166 -20.10 -2.25 8.66
CA LYS A 166 -21.57 -2.33 8.48
C LYS A 166 -21.96 -3.35 7.42
N GLU A 167 -21.27 -3.35 6.27
CA GLU A 167 -21.55 -4.30 5.20
C GLU A 167 -21.22 -5.75 5.62
N TYR A 168 -20.12 -5.96 6.36
CA TYR A 168 -19.80 -7.25 6.93
C TYR A 168 -20.92 -7.80 7.83
N PHE A 169 -21.41 -6.99 8.81
CA PHE A 169 -22.47 -7.43 9.72
C PHE A 169 -23.80 -7.60 9.01
N LYS A 170 -24.10 -6.77 8.03
CA LYS A 170 -25.28 -6.95 7.17
C LYS A 170 -25.27 -8.29 6.44
N ASN A 171 -24.13 -8.71 5.88
CA ASN A 171 -23.96 -9.99 5.22
C ASN A 171 -24.09 -11.17 6.21
N LYS A 172 -23.72 -10.98 7.47
CA LYS A 172 -23.92 -11.96 8.55
C LYS A 172 -25.35 -11.91 9.15
N LYS A 173 -26.19 -10.97 8.71
CA LYS A 173 -27.56 -10.72 9.25
C LYS A 173 -27.55 -10.37 10.75
N VAL A 174 -26.52 -9.68 11.20
CA VAL A 174 -26.34 -9.20 12.58
C VAL A 174 -26.54 -7.69 12.61
N ASN A 175 -27.38 -7.21 13.51
CA ASN A 175 -27.58 -5.78 13.73
C ASN A 175 -26.70 -5.33 14.92
N ALA A 176 -25.48 -4.92 14.65
CA ALA A 176 -24.56 -4.32 15.61
C ALA A 176 -24.56 -2.80 15.44
N ASP A 177 -24.33 -2.08 16.54
CA ASP A 177 -24.19 -0.61 16.54
C ASP A 177 -22.72 -0.26 16.25
N ILE A 178 -22.45 0.26 15.05
CA ILE A 178 -21.09 0.56 14.57
C ILE A 178 -20.82 2.05 14.73
N GLU A 179 -19.88 2.39 15.62
CA GLU A 179 -19.42 3.75 15.83
C GLU A 179 -18.02 4.02 15.24
N PHE A 180 -17.80 5.26 14.79
CA PHE A 180 -16.50 5.69 14.30
C PHE A 180 -15.50 5.91 15.46
N SER A 181 -14.26 5.49 15.29
CA SER A 181 -13.16 5.66 16.24
C SER A 181 -11.96 6.36 15.59
N TRP A 182 -11.47 7.43 16.23
CA TRP A 182 -10.30 8.20 15.76
C TRP A 182 -8.94 7.59 16.16
N GLY A 183 -8.89 6.33 16.55
CA GLY A 183 -7.70 5.66 17.08
C GLY A 183 -7.81 5.37 18.57
N ALA A 184 -6.77 4.74 19.13
CA ALA A 184 -6.78 4.18 20.49
C ALA A 184 -8.00 3.28 20.74
N THR A 185 -8.44 2.59 19.70
CA THR A 185 -9.69 1.83 19.65
C THR A 185 -9.68 0.69 20.67
N GLU A 186 -8.50 0.06 20.89
CA GLU A 186 -8.31 -0.99 21.88
C GLU A 186 -8.61 -0.51 23.32
N ALA A 187 -8.27 0.74 23.64
CA ALA A 187 -8.50 1.30 24.97
C ALA A 187 -10.00 1.47 25.28
N LYS A 188 -10.86 1.68 24.27
CA LYS A 188 -12.30 1.81 24.44
C LYS A 188 -12.94 0.54 24.98
N VAL A 189 -12.44 -0.61 24.53
CA VAL A 189 -12.92 -1.92 25.04
C VAL A 189 -12.53 -2.09 26.52
N GLY A 190 -11.28 -1.80 26.86
CA GLY A 190 -10.80 -1.87 28.25
C GLY A 190 -11.56 -0.95 29.19
N ALA A 191 -12.04 0.20 28.70
CA ALA A 191 -12.86 1.15 29.44
C ALA A 191 -14.36 0.77 29.47
N GLY A 192 -14.80 -0.30 28.82
CA GLY A 192 -16.18 -0.75 28.76
C GLY A 192 -17.10 0.17 27.93
N LEU A 193 -16.53 1.01 27.06
CA LEU A 193 -17.29 1.93 26.20
C LEU A 193 -17.94 1.21 25.04
N VAL A 194 -17.31 0.13 24.54
CA VAL A 194 -17.80 -0.73 23.46
C VAL A 194 -17.59 -2.19 23.81
N ASP A 195 -18.38 -3.08 23.18
CA ASP A 195 -18.33 -4.52 23.39
C ASP A 195 -17.26 -5.22 22.55
N GLY A 196 -16.85 -4.58 21.45
CA GLY A 196 -15.84 -5.09 20.53
C GLY A 196 -15.29 -3.99 19.62
N ILE A 197 -14.26 -4.33 18.87
CA ILE A 197 -13.65 -3.43 17.90
C ILE A 197 -13.38 -4.13 16.57
N VAL A 198 -13.32 -3.34 15.51
CA VAL A 198 -12.69 -3.78 14.27
C VAL A 198 -11.44 -2.93 14.08
N GLU A 199 -10.28 -3.59 14.08
CA GLU A 199 -8.97 -2.94 14.12
C GLU A 199 -7.99 -3.59 13.13
N LEU A 200 -7.07 -2.77 12.63
CA LEU A 200 -5.99 -3.20 11.74
C LEU A 200 -4.94 -3.97 12.50
N THR A 201 -4.52 -5.10 11.97
CA THR A 201 -3.41 -5.86 12.54
C THR A 201 -2.57 -6.58 11.49
N GLU A 202 -1.28 -6.66 11.72
CA GLU A 202 -0.37 -7.52 10.96
C GLU A 202 -0.16 -8.86 11.71
N THR A 203 0.22 -8.77 12.97
CA THR A 203 0.60 -9.94 13.81
C THR A 203 -0.37 -10.25 14.94
N GLY A 204 -1.29 -9.34 15.27
CA GLY A 204 -2.15 -9.45 16.45
C GLY A 204 -1.49 -9.02 17.76
N ALA A 205 -0.24 -8.57 17.75
CA ALA A 205 0.52 -8.26 18.95
C ALA A 205 -0.12 -7.13 19.80
N SER A 206 -0.59 -6.05 19.15
CA SER A 206 -1.28 -4.94 19.83
C SER A 206 -2.56 -5.40 20.51
N LEU A 207 -3.38 -6.19 19.84
CA LEU A 207 -4.61 -6.73 20.39
C LEU A 207 -4.33 -7.62 21.61
N LYS A 208 -3.35 -8.51 21.51
CA LYS A 208 -2.95 -9.39 22.61
C LYS A 208 -2.43 -8.58 23.81
N ALA A 209 -1.63 -7.54 23.57
CA ALA A 209 -1.12 -6.65 24.62
C ALA A 209 -2.24 -5.89 25.35
N ASN A 210 -3.37 -5.65 24.70
CA ASN A 210 -4.56 -5.01 25.25
C ASN A 210 -5.63 -6.02 25.73
N ASN A 211 -5.23 -7.27 25.96
CA ASN A 211 -6.11 -8.36 26.46
C ASN A 211 -7.32 -8.62 25.56
N LEU A 212 -7.14 -8.49 24.24
CA LEU A 212 -8.16 -8.76 23.24
C LEU A 212 -7.85 -10.02 22.45
N ARG A 213 -8.89 -10.74 22.03
CA ARG A 213 -8.79 -11.86 21.10
C ARG A 213 -9.55 -11.61 19.82
N ILE A 214 -9.03 -12.13 18.74
CA ILE A 214 -9.66 -12.10 17.43
C ILE A 214 -10.81 -13.09 17.39
N VAL A 215 -11.96 -12.66 16.90
CA VAL A 215 -13.17 -13.46 16.68
C VAL A 215 -13.30 -13.84 15.21
N ASP A 216 -13.09 -12.84 14.31
CA ASP A 216 -13.20 -13.04 12.87
C ASP A 216 -12.33 -12.04 12.11
N THR A 217 -12.15 -12.24 10.81
CA THR A 217 -11.48 -11.30 9.91
C THR A 217 -12.52 -10.63 9.02
N ILE A 218 -12.56 -9.30 9.03
CA ILE A 218 -13.47 -8.50 8.21
C ILE A 218 -13.01 -8.46 6.76
N CYS A 219 -11.74 -8.08 6.55
CA CYS A 219 -11.11 -8.05 5.24
C CYS A 219 -9.58 -8.08 5.33
N GLU A 220 -8.95 -8.48 4.24
CA GLU A 220 -7.52 -8.31 4.03
C GLU A 220 -7.27 -7.09 3.14
N SER A 221 -6.20 -6.36 3.44
CA SER A 221 -5.81 -5.17 2.71
C SER A 221 -4.36 -5.24 2.26
N THR A 222 -4.16 -4.83 1.02
CA THR A 222 -2.87 -4.57 0.40
C THR A 222 -2.80 -3.10 0.00
N THR A 223 -1.61 -2.60 -0.22
CA THR A 223 -1.44 -1.27 -0.81
C THR A 223 -1.77 -1.32 -2.30
N LEU A 224 -2.46 -0.29 -2.81
CA LEU A 224 -2.89 -0.18 -4.21
C LEU A 224 -2.39 1.14 -4.81
N ILE A 225 -2.08 1.11 -6.11
CA ILE A 225 -2.17 2.31 -6.95
C ILE A 225 -3.59 2.38 -7.51
N ILE A 226 -4.23 3.52 -7.30
CA ILE A 226 -5.56 3.82 -7.84
C ILE A 226 -5.48 5.03 -8.76
N ALA A 227 -6.34 5.08 -9.77
CA ALA A 227 -6.40 6.19 -10.74
C ALA A 227 -7.82 6.73 -10.89
N ASN A 228 -7.92 8.02 -11.18
CA ASN A 228 -9.16 8.64 -11.61
C ASN A 228 -9.58 8.09 -12.98
N LYS A 229 -10.87 7.80 -13.17
CA LYS A 229 -11.37 7.20 -14.42
C LYS A 229 -11.15 8.09 -15.66
N SER A 230 -11.23 9.41 -15.51
CA SER A 230 -10.98 10.34 -16.62
C SER A 230 -9.50 10.43 -16.93
N SER A 231 -8.64 10.48 -15.91
CA SER A 231 -7.18 10.48 -16.06
C SER A 231 -6.70 9.16 -16.68
N TRP A 232 -7.32 8.04 -16.31
CA TRP A 232 -7.02 6.72 -16.90
C TRP A 232 -7.38 6.60 -18.38
N LYS A 233 -8.36 7.37 -18.87
CA LYS A 233 -8.70 7.45 -20.30
C LYS A 233 -7.73 8.32 -21.10
N ASN A 234 -6.98 9.20 -20.46
CA ASN A 234 -5.94 9.98 -21.10
C ASN A 234 -4.71 9.11 -21.33
N SER A 235 -4.28 8.93 -22.58
CA SER A 235 -3.20 8.02 -22.96
C SER A 235 -1.88 8.33 -22.28
N TRP A 236 -1.48 9.61 -22.24
CA TRP A 236 -0.25 10.06 -21.60
C TRP A 236 -0.26 9.81 -20.09
N LYS A 237 -1.35 10.19 -19.39
CA LYS A 237 -1.45 9.98 -17.94
C LYS A 237 -1.46 8.50 -17.60
N ARG A 238 -2.19 7.70 -18.37
CA ARG A 238 -2.25 6.25 -18.20
C ARG A 238 -0.87 5.63 -18.36
N GLU A 239 -0.16 5.92 -19.44
CA GLU A 239 1.19 5.42 -19.71
C GLU A 239 2.15 5.80 -18.57
N LYS A 240 2.12 7.06 -18.11
CA LYS A 240 2.94 7.53 -17.00
C LYS A 240 2.64 6.76 -15.71
N ILE A 241 1.35 6.52 -15.40
CA ILE A 241 0.94 5.74 -14.22
C ILE A 241 1.39 4.28 -14.35
N GLU A 242 1.21 3.66 -15.51
CA GLU A 242 1.64 2.29 -15.78
C GLU A 242 3.17 2.13 -15.63
N ASN A 243 3.95 3.10 -16.12
CA ASN A 243 5.41 3.11 -15.98
C ASN A 243 5.84 3.25 -14.51
N ILE A 244 5.22 4.14 -13.74
CA ILE A 244 5.47 4.25 -12.29
C ILE A 244 5.12 2.94 -11.59
N ALA A 245 3.98 2.35 -11.89
CA ALA A 245 3.52 1.09 -11.31
C ALA A 245 4.50 -0.06 -11.59
N LEU A 246 4.98 -0.18 -12.83
CA LEU A 246 5.98 -1.17 -13.24
C LEU A 246 7.27 -1.03 -12.43
N LEU A 247 7.80 0.19 -12.30
CA LEU A 247 9.04 0.45 -11.57
C LEU A 247 8.89 0.19 -10.07
N LEU A 248 7.74 0.55 -9.46
CA LEU A 248 7.46 0.27 -8.06
C LEU A 248 7.28 -1.23 -7.81
N GLN A 249 6.59 -1.96 -8.67
CA GLN A 249 6.46 -3.42 -8.58
C GLN A 249 7.83 -4.10 -8.70
N GLY A 250 8.67 -3.63 -9.63
CA GLY A 250 10.04 -4.11 -9.77
C GLY A 250 10.90 -3.86 -8.52
N ALA A 251 10.72 -2.71 -7.86
CA ALA A 251 11.40 -2.39 -6.61
C ALA A 251 10.96 -3.28 -5.45
N ILE A 252 9.64 -3.56 -5.35
CA ILE A 252 9.09 -4.48 -4.35
C ILE A 252 9.61 -5.90 -4.57
N LEU A 253 9.61 -6.37 -5.80
CA LEU A 253 10.11 -7.71 -6.14
C LEU A 253 11.59 -7.88 -5.78
N ALA A 254 12.37 -6.80 -5.87
CA ALA A 254 13.78 -6.80 -5.50
C ALA A 254 14.05 -6.82 -3.98
N GLU A 255 13.04 -6.52 -3.13
CA GLU A 255 13.22 -6.49 -1.66
C GLU A 255 13.60 -7.86 -1.07
N GLU A 256 13.10 -8.94 -1.66
CA GLU A 256 13.35 -10.31 -1.20
C GLU A 256 14.40 -11.04 -2.04
N LYS A 257 15.07 -10.33 -2.97
CA LYS A 257 16.00 -10.94 -3.92
C LYS A 257 17.37 -10.28 -3.90
N VAL A 258 18.36 -11.12 -4.19
CA VAL A 258 19.74 -10.68 -4.35
C VAL A 258 20.31 -11.20 -5.66
N GLY A 259 21.27 -10.47 -6.19
CA GLY A 259 22.14 -10.96 -7.24
C GLY A 259 23.26 -11.79 -6.63
N LEU A 260 23.50 -12.95 -7.20
CA LEU A 260 24.60 -13.85 -6.83
C LEU A 260 25.47 -14.10 -8.03
N LYS A 261 26.77 -13.80 -7.90
CA LYS A 261 27.78 -14.01 -8.93
C LYS A 261 28.91 -14.87 -8.37
N MET A 262 29.44 -15.76 -9.18
CA MET A 262 30.54 -16.63 -8.80
C MET A 262 31.37 -17.09 -10.00
N ASN A 263 32.62 -17.49 -9.76
CA ASN A 263 33.47 -18.10 -10.75
C ASN A 263 33.53 -19.61 -10.49
N VAL A 264 33.50 -20.39 -11.55
CA VAL A 264 33.48 -21.86 -11.50
C VAL A 264 34.34 -22.45 -12.63
N GLU A 265 35.07 -23.52 -12.37
CA GLU A 265 35.69 -24.29 -13.45
C GLU A 265 34.61 -24.87 -14.38
N ALA A 266 34.84 -24.85 -15.69
CA ALA A 266 33.88 -25.29 -16.71
C ALA A 266 33.32 -26.69 -16.45
N LYS A 267 34.14 -27.61 -15.93
CA LYS A 267 33.73 -28.99 -15.58
C LYS A 267 32.70 -29.07 -14.45
N ASN A 268 32.62 -28.02 -13.60
CA ASN A 268 31.73 -27.97 -12.45
C ASN A 268 30.45 -27.16 -12.71
N VAL A 269 30.30 -26.48 -13.84
CA VAL A 269 29.17 -25.58 -14.16
C VAL A 269 27.83 -26.29 -13.98
N ASN A 270 27.65 -27.47 -14.58
CA ASN A 270 26.39 -28.22 -14.47
C ASN A 270 26.05 -28.62 -13.02
N LYS A 271 27.07 -28.93 -12.23
CA LYS A 271 26.91 -29.28 -10.82
C LYS A 271 26.44 -28.07 -9.99
N ILE A 272 27.01 -26.90 -10.25
CA ILE A 272 26.59 -25.65 -9.62
C ILE A 272 25.17 -25.28 -10.04
N ILE A 273 24.84 -25.34 -11.33
CA ILE A 273 23.48 -25.04 -11.83
C ILE A 273 22.43 -25.93 -11.16
N ALA A 274 22.73 -27.23 -10.96
CA ALA A 274 21.82 -28.15 -10.28
C ALA A 274 21.55 -27.82 -8.80
N ILE A 275 22.44 -27.07 -8.16
CA ILE A 275 22.31 -26.65 -6.74
C ILE A 275 21.54 -25.33 -6.62
N LEU A 276 21.60 -24.48 -7.66
CA LEU A 276 20.96 -23.16 -7.63
C LEU A 276 19.43 -23.29 -7.68
N PRO A 277 18.72 -22.73 -6.72
CA PRO A 277 17.26 -22.61 -6.77
C PRO A 277 16.88 -21.50 -7.76
N ALA A 278 17.20 -21.71 -9.04
CA ALA A 278 17.12 -20.66 -10.04
C ALA A 278 15.68 -20.33 -10.40
N ILE A 279 15.34 -19.03 -10.42
CA ILE A 279 14.09 -18.51 -10.96
C ILE A 279 13.96 -18.80 -12.45
N LYS A 280 15.07 -18.84 -13.17
CA LYS A 280 15.27 -19.26 -14.57
C LYS A 280 16.73 -19.66 -14.74
N ASN A 281 17.10 -20.12 -15.93
CA ASN A 281 18.47 -20.49 -16.23
C ASN A 281 19.45 -19.36 -15.83
N PRO A 282 20.49 -19.65 -15.03
CA PRO A 282 21.50 -18.66 -14.70
C PRO A 282 22.28 -18.24 -15.95
N THR A 283 22.79 -17.03 -15.96
CA THR A 283 23.70 -16.56 -17.00
C THR A 283 25.07 -17.22 -16.78
N VAL A 284 25.62 -17.84 -17.83
CA VAL A 284 26.97 -18.42 -17.81
C VAL A 284 27.80 -17.72 -18.85
N SER A 285 28.94 -17.14 -18.45
CA SER A 285 29.87 -16.44 -19.32
C SER A 285 31.29 -17.02 -19.18
N GLN A 286 32.01 -17.17 -20.26
CA GLN A 286 33.42 -17.56 -20.21
C GLN A 286 34.27 -16.44 -19.61
N LEU A 287 35.25 -16.80 -18.82
CA LEU A 287 36.24 -15.87 -18.29
C LEU A 287 37.47 -15.80 -19.22
N SER A 288 38.28 -14.75 -19.04
CA SER A 288 39.56 -14.61 -19.76
C SER A 288 40.56 -15.72 -19.45
N LYS A 289 40.40 -16.43 -18.35
CA LYS A 289 41.14 -17.62 -17.98
C LYS A 289 40.46 -18.84 -18.59
N ASP A 290 41.17 -19.56 -19.44
CA ASP A 290 40.65 -20.77 -20.06
C ASP A 290 40.18 -21.82 -19.05
N GLY A 291 39.07 -22.47 -19.37
CA GLY A 291 38.46 -23.48 -18.51
C GLY A 291 37.68 -22.91 -17.28
N TRP A 292 37.46 -21.60 -17.22
CA TRP A 292 36.68 -20.96 -16.15
C TRP A 292 35.47 -20.19 -16.69
N CYS A 293 34.37 -20.24 -15.94
CA CYS A 293 33.13 -19.54 -16.26
C CYS A 293 32.69 -18.67 -15.06
N ALA A 294 32.07 -17.55 -15.36
CA ALA A 294 31.25 -16.80 -14.39
C ALA A 294 29.80 -17.29 -14.48
N ILE A 295 29.20 -17.52 -13.34
CA ILE A 295 27.75 -17.78 -13.21
C ILE A 295 27.13 -16.62 -12.48
N GLU A 296 26.04 -16.07 -13.03
CA GLU A 296 25.26 -15.00 -12.43
C GLU A 296 23.79 -15.38 -12.40
N THR A 297 23.13 -15.13 -11.26
CA THR A 297 21.73 -15.48 -11.05
C THR A 297 21.09 -14.53 -10.04
N ILE A 298 19.75 -14.50 -10.05
CA ILE A 298 18.93 -13.80 -9.05
C ILE A 298 18.21 -14.87 -8.24
N ILE A 299 18.30 -14.78 -6.92
CA ILE A 299 17.70 -15.74 -5.98
C ILE A 299 17.07 -15.03 -4.79
N ASP A 300 16.25 -15.75 -4.01
CA ASP A 300 15.70 -15.26 -2.78
C ASP A 300 16.80 -15.12 -1.71
N GLU A 301 16.90 -13.96 -1.06
CA GLU A 301 17.87 -13.69 0.00
C GLU A 301 17.81 -14.73 1.12
N ALA A 302 16.59 -15.16 1.47
CA ALA A 302 16.35 -16.13 2.55
C ALA A 302 17.11 -17.45 2.39
N VAL A 303 17.44 -17.86 1.15
CA VAL A 303 18.13 -19.15 0.89
C VAL A 303 19.64 -19.01 0.81
N VAL A 304 20.18 -17.80 0.65
CA VAL A 304 21.61 -17.54 0.38
C VAL A 304 22.50 -18.08 1.48
N ARG A 305 22.14 -17.83 2.76
CA ARG A 305 22.90 -18.31 3.91
C ARG A 305 23.23 -19.80 3.86
N ASN A 306 22.26 -20.62 3.43
CA ASN A 306 22.42 -22.07 3.36
C ASN A 306 22.99 -22.54 2.01
N LEU A 307 22.94 -21.67 1.00
CA LEU A 307 23.39 -21.98 -0.36
C LEU A 307 24.89 -21.73 -0.52
N ILE A 308 25.44 -20.61 -0.05
CA ILE A 308 26.85 -20.25 -0.20
C ILE A 308 27.82 -21.35 0.24
N PRO A 309 27.65 -21.98 1.44
CA PRO A 309 28.52 -23.08 1.84
C PRO A 309 28.51 -24.25 0.87
N LYS A 310 27.32 -24.60 0.34
CA LYS A 310 27.19 -25.70 -0.64
C LYS A 310 27.87 -25.37 -1.96
N LEU A 311 27.72 -24.13 -2.44
CA LEU A 311 28.39 -23.66 -3.66
C LEU A 311 29.91 -23.73 -3.50
N LYS A 312 30.43 -23.28 -2.35
CA LYS A 312 31.86 -23.32 -2.06
C LYS A 312 32.40 -24.74 -2.03
N GLN A 313 31.70 -25.69 -1.39
CA GLN A 313 32.05 -27.11 -1.34
C GLN A 313 32.07 -27.76 -2.74
N ASN A 314 31.27 -27.23 -3.69
CA ASN A 314 31.19 -27.74 -5.06
C ASN A 314 32.08 -27.00 -6.05
N GLY A 315 33.03 -26.19 -5.54
CA GLY A 315 34.09 -25.60 -6.36
C GLY A 315 33.82 -24.16 -6.84
N ALA A 316 32.74 -23.51 -6.37
CA ALA A 316 32.50 -22.09 -6.61
C ALA A 316 33.53 -21.23 -5.86
N GLN A 317 34.05 -20.21 -6.52
CA GLN A 317 35.02 -19.27 -6.01
C GLN A 317 34.59 -17.83 -6.30
N GLY A 318 35.11 -16.85 -5.53
CA GLY A 318 34.75 -15.45 -5.74
C GLY A 318 33.26 -15.18 -5.70
N ILE A 319 32.57 -15.84 -4.77
CA ILE A 319 31.11 -15.69 -4.59
C ILE A 319 30.83 -14.29 -4.07
N ILE A 320 30.01 -13.54 -4.81
CA ILE A 320 29.62 -12.17 -4.51
C ILE A 320 28.08 -12.14 -4.43
N GLU A 321 27.57 -11.65 -3.32
CA GLU A 321 26.17 -11.29 -3.13
C GLU A 321 26.03 -9.78 -3.20
N TYR A 322 25.01 -9.28 -3.92
CA TYR A 322 24.74 -7.85 -4.00
C TYR A 322 23.24 -7.55 -4.03
N PRO A 323 22.82 -6.44 -3.38
CA PRO A 323 21.42 -6.05 -3.35
C PRO A 323 20.95 -5.57 -4.73
N LEU A 324 19.66 -5.75 -4.99
CA LEU A 324 19.01 -5.30 -6.21
C LEU A 324 18.14 -4.09 -5.94
N ASN A 325 18.13 -3.13 -6.87
CA ASN A 325 17.20 -2.01 -6.82
C ASN A 325 15.83 -2.38 -7.39
N LYS A 326 15.83 -3.07 -8.54
CA LYS A 326 14.62 -3.48 -9.26
C LYS A 326 14.84 -4.81 -9.96
N VAL A 327 13.79 -5.61 -10.02
CA VAL A 327 13.71 -6.80 -10.86
C VAL A 327 12.43 -6.68 -11.69
N ILE A 328 12.54 -6.70 -13.01
CA ILE A 328 11.43 -6.60 -13.96
C ILE A 328 11.48 -7.83 -14.85
N TYR A 329 10.40 -8.60 -14.90
CA TYR A 329 10.28 -9.81 -15.73
C TYR A 329 9.60 -9.53 -17.06
#